data_540a612965a86a01a496ec80dd78da7e
#
_entry.id   540a612965a86a01a496ec80dd78da7e
#
_cell.length_a   1.000
_cell.length_b   1.000
_cell.length_c   1.000
_cell.angle_alpha   90.00
_cell.angle_beta   90.00
_cell.angle_gamma   90.00
#
_symmetry.space_group_name_H-M   'P 1'
#
loop_
_entity.id
_entity.type
_entity.pdbx_description
1 polymer ?
#
loop_
_entity_poly.entity_id
_entity_poly.type
_entity_poly.pdbx_seq_one_letter_code
_entity_poly.pdbx_strand_id
1 'polypeptide(L)'
;MAFAVIDGINTRYEVVGSGPAILMYAPGGFDANMEKWTTIPVYARTKLVENLSKTYSCILFDRRETGQSGGRIERVGYGDYVAQGLGLLDHLNIERAFIMGGCMGCSPAMAFGVTHLKRVLGLVLFWPVGGAKYRINTHARFAQHLGYVQEHGMAKVVELVTGSGKSFSEDPRGGPWAAVIKHDRAFADAYAKFNVEQYKLIVTGMARGLFDRDTSPGAEPEDLLRCELPALVVPGRDAAHATSAARYVEECLPKAEYWDVPPAEQTADNAPARILKFLDSVSAAAR
;
A
#
# COMPACT_ATOMS: atom_id res chain seq x y z
N MET A 1 12.27 0.74 15.78
CA MET A 1 11.04 1.48 15.38
C MET A 1 11.23 2.95 15.63
N ALA A 2 10.90 3.80 14.67
CA ALA A 2 11.04 5.25 14.75
C ALA A 2 9.78 5.94 14.21
N PHE A 3 9.69 7.24 14.43
CA PHE A 3 8.62 8.08 13.89
C PHE A 3 9.24 9.31 13.20
N ALA A 4 8.62 9.73 12.11
CA ALA A 4 8.92 10.97 11.41
C ALA A 4 7.63 11.74 11.14
N VAL A 5 7.68 13.07 11.19
CA VAL A 5 6.54 13.90 10.78
C VAL A 5 6.68 14.19 9.30
N ILE A 6 5.81 13.59 8.49
CA ILE A 6 5.76 13.73 7.04
C ILE A 6 4.44 14.42 6.68
N ASP A 7 4.50 15.55 6.03
CA ASP A 7 3.31 16.36 5.70
C ASP A 7 2.36 16.57 6.91
N GLY A 8 2.95 16.83 8.10
CA GLY A 8 2.20 17.01 9.34
C GLY A 8 1.54 15.73 9.90
N ILE A 9 1.81 14.56 9.31
CA ILE A 9 1.33 13.26 9.77
C ILE A 9 2.48 12.51 10.44
N ASN A 10 2.27 12.05 11.67
CA ASN A 10 3.23 11.19 12.35
C ASN A 10 3.28 9.83 11.66
N THR A 11 4.41 9.51 11.04
CA THR A 11 4.62 8.29 10.25
C THR A 11 5.55 7.34 11.01
N ARG A 12 5.04 6.17 11.38
CA ARG A 12 5.84 5.10 11.98
C ARG A 12 6.62 4.35 10.90
N TYR A 13 7.91 4.12 11.14
CA TYR A 13 8.77 3.39 10.22
C TYR A 13 9.86 2.58 10.92
N GLU A 14 10.46 1.67 10.16
CA GLU A 14 11.62 0.90 10.55
C GLU A 14 12.53 0.69 9.35
N VAL A 15 13.85 0.75 9.56
CA VAL A 15 14.86 0.42 8.55
C VAL A 15 15.54 -0.87 8.99
N VAL A 16 15.47 -1.90 8.15
CA VAL A 16 16.02 -3.23 8.42
C VAL A 16 17.06 -3.57 7.37
N GLY A 17 18.27 -3.94 7.81
CA GLY A 17 19.40 -4.25 6.93
C GLY A 17 20.22 -3.02 6.55
N SER A 18 21.10 -3.20 5.57
CA SER A 18 21.99 -2.17 5.05
C SER A 18 22.29 -2.42 3.57
N GLY A 19 22.67 -1.36 2.84
CA GLY A 19 22.90 -1.40 1.39
C GLY A 19 21.95 -0.49 0.63
N PRO A 20 21.74 -0.69 -0.69
CA PRO A 20 20.80 0.12 -1.47
C PRO A 20 19.39 0.06 -0.89
N ALA A 21 18.69 1.18 -0.95
CA ALA A 21 17.38 1.31 -0.29
C ALA A 21 16.24 0.67 -1.09
N ILE A 22 15.31 0.02 -0.37
CA ILE A 22 14.01 -0.42 -0.87
C ILE A 22 12.93 0.23 0.00
N LEU A 23 12.13 1.14 -0.54
CA LEU A 23 10.94 1.64 0.13
C LEU A 23 9.79 0.66 -0.08
N MET A 24 9.21 0.16 1.01
CA MET A 24 8.28 -0.97 0.97
C MET A 24 6.87 -0.56 1.41
N TYR A 25 5.97 -0.35 0.43
CA TYR A 25 4.55 -0.13 0.66
C TYR A 25 3.85 -1.42 1.09
N ALA A 26 3.43 -1.46 2.36
CA ALA A 26 2.89 -2.65 2.98
C ALA A 26 1.58 -3.14 2.34
N PRO A 27 1.34 -4.47 2.31
CA PRO A 27 0.06 -5.05 1.95
C PRO A 27 -1.01 -4.77 3.02
N GLY A 28 -2.30 -4.99 2.71
CA GLY A 28 -3.37 -4.97 3.71
C GLY A 28 -4.44 -3.89 3.52
N GLY A 29 -4.48 -3.17 2.41
CA GLY A 29 -5.52 -2.17 2.14
C GLY A 29 -5.49 -1.02 3.15
N PHE A 30 -6.61 -0.74 3.83
CA PHE A 30 -6.69 0.23 4.92
C PHE A 30 -6.24 -0.32 6.29
N ASP A 31 -5.50 -1.42 6.28
CA ASP A 31 -4.83 -2.01 7.44
C ASP A 31 -3.36 -2.31 7.09
N ALA A 32 -2.79 -1.49 6.21
CA ALA A 32 -1.44 -1.65 5.65
C ALA A 32 -0.36 -1.15 6.61
N ASN A 33 -0.13 -1.89 7.68
CA ASN A 33 0.98 -1.66 8.60
C ASN A 33 2.20 -2.54 8.23
N MET A 34 3.36 -2.18 8.73
CA MET A 34 4.61 -2.86 8.38
C MET A 34 4.66 -4.33 8.83
N GLU A 35 3.94 -4.72 9.88
CA GLU A 35 3.82 -6.10 10.34
C GLU A 35 3.16 -7.02 9.29
N LYS A 36 2.39 -6.47 8.36
CA LYS A 36 1.75 -7.25 7.29
C LYS A 36 2.76 -7.93 6.34
N TRP A 37 3.97 -7.43 6.26
CA TRP A 37 5.06 -8.10 5.54
C TRP A 37 5.49 -9.43 6.15
N THR A 38 5.11 -9.70 7.40
CA THR A 38 5.48 -10.93 8.11
C THR A 38 4.28 -11.72 8.64
N THR A 39 3.06 -11.13 8.64
CA THR A 39 1.87 -11.77 9.22
C THR A 39 0.87 -12.28 8.18
N ILE A 40 0.79 -11.65 7.01
CA ILE A 40 -0.07 -12.19 5.93
C ILE A 40 0.58 -13.47 5.38
N PRO A 41 -0.19 -14.56 5.17
CA PRO A 41 0.36 -15.90 4.92
C PRO A 41 1.38 -15.99 3.78
N VAL A 42 1.18 -15.30 2.65
CA VAL A 42 2.13 -15.33 1.53
C VAL A 42 3.44 -14.64 1.89
N TYR A 43 3.39 -13.50 2.58
CA TYR A 43 4.60 -12.75 2.97
C TYR A 43 5.34 -13.46 4.11
N ALA A 44 4.62 -14.06 5.07
CA ALA A 44 5.20 -14.90 6.12
C ALA A 44 5.93 -16.11 5.52
N ARG A 45 5.33 -16.77 4.51
CA ARG A 45 5.92 -17.92 3.82
C ARG A 45 7.13 -17.54 2.98
N THR A 46 7.08 -16.43 2.26
CA THR A 46 8.16 -16.02 1.35
C THR A 46 9.31 -15.32 2.06
N LYS A 47 9.15 -14.89 3.31
CA LYS A 47 10.18 -14.25 4.14
C LYS A 47 10.95 -13.13 3.42
N LEU A 48 10.23 -12.28 2.70
CA LEU A 48 10.83 -11.26 1.83
C LEU A 48 11.72 -10.31 2.62
N VAL A 49 11.23 -9.72 3.71
CA VAL A 49 12.00 -8.77 4.51
C VAL A 49 13.24 -9.40 5.09
N GLU A 50 13.13 -10.62 5.67
CA GLU A 50 14.25 -11.36 6.26
C GLU A 50 15.40 -11.61 5.25
N ASN A 51 15.04 -11.92 4.01
CA ASN A 51 16.05 -12.24 2.99
C ASN A 51 16.58 -11.01 2.27
N LEU A 52 15.73 -10.04 1.92
CA LEU A 52 16.15 -8.82 1.24
C LEU A 52 17.04 -7.96 2.15
N SER A 53 16.76 -7.89 3.44
CA SER A 53 17.53 -7.10 4.40
C SER A 53 18.96 -7.59 4.64
N LYS A 54 19.34 -8.75 4.11
CA LYS A 54 20.73 -9.24 4.17
C LYS A 54 21.68 -8.42 3.29
N THR A 55 21.16 -7.79 2.23
CA THR A 55 21.96 -7.04 1.25
C THR A 55 21.38 -5.68 0.87
N TYR A 56 20.14 -5.39 1.26
CA TYR A 56 19.44 -4.14 1.00
C TYR A 56 18.93 -3.51 2.29
N SER A 57 18.75 -2.20 2.27
CA SER A 57 18.14 -1.43 3.34
C SER A 57 16.63 -1.39 3.12
N CYS A 58 15.87 -2.26 3.78
CA CYS A 58 14.42 -2.34 3.69
C CYS A 58 13.77 -1.27 4.58
N ILE A 59 13.13 -0.28 3.98
CA ILE A 59 12.42 0.79 4.67
C ILE A 59 10.94 0.40 4.75
N LEU A 60 10.53 -0.05 5.92
CA LEU A 60 9.17 -0.45 6.23
C LEU A 60 8.46 0.72 6.91
N PHE A 61 7.19 0.95 6.61
CA PHE A 61 6.42 2.00 7.28
C PHE A 61 4.94 1.67 7.30
N ASP A 62 4.26 2.18 8.31
CA ASP A 62 2.81 2.21 8.36
C ASP A 62 2.35 3.32 7.42
N ARG A 63 1.56 2.97 6.41
CA ARG A 63 0.97 3.97 5.55
C ARG A 63 0.05 4.87 6.37
N ARG A 64 -0.06 6.16 6.04
CA ARG A 64 -0.99 7.07 6.69
C ARG A 64 -2.39 6.43 6.79
N GLU A 65 -3.14 6.74 7.82
CA GLU A 65 -4.42 6.17 8.25
C GLU A 65 -4.35 4.71 8.72
N THR A 66 -3.16 4.10 8.78
CA THR A 66 -3.02 2.67 9.16
C THR A 66 -1.97 2.45 10.25
N GLY A 67 -2.03 1.29 10.90
CA GLY A 67 -1.07 0.90 11.93
C GLY A 67 -1.03 1.89 13.10
N GLN A 68 0.16 2.43 13.36
CA GLN A 68 0.41 3.48 14.36
C GLN A 68 0.78 4.81 13.72
N SER A 69 0.70 4.92 12.39
CA SER A 69 0.79 6.22 11.73
C SER A 69 -0.48 7.02 11.95
N GLY A 70 -0.33 8.34 12.00
CA GLY A 70 -1.45 9.26 12.08
C GLY A 70 -2.25 9.34 10.79
N GLY A 71 -3.24 10.22 10.77
CA GLY A 71 -4.07 10.47 9.60
C GLY A 71 -4.84 11.78 9.72
N ARG A 72 -5.54 12.13 8.63
CA ARG A 72 -6.48 13.25 8.60
C ARG A 72 -7.79 12.81 7.97
N ILE A 73 -8.90 13.40 8.41
CA ILE A 73 -10.22 13.14 7.80
C ILE A 73 -10.31 13.94 6.50
N GLU A 74 -9.77 13.37 5.43
CA GLU A 74 -9.72 14.01 4.11
C GLU A 74 -9.85 12.96 2.99
N ARG A 75 -10.06 13.41 1.76
CA ARG A 75 -10.06 12.53 0.60
C ARG A 75 -8.62 12.10 0.28
N VAL A 76 -8.26 10.91 0.70
CA VAL A 76 -6.94 10.32 0.42
C VAL A 76 -6.92 9.69 -0.97
N GLY A 77 -5.85 9.94 -1.72
CA GLY A 77 -5.56 9.35 -3.03
C GLY A 77 -4.15 8.74 -3.08
N TYR A 78 -3.78 8.21 -4.25
CA TYR A 78 -2.44 7.63 -4.42
C TYR A 78 -1.33 8.68 -4.30
N GLY A 79 -1.60 9.94 -4.70
CA GLY A 79 -0.66 11.05 -4.52
C GLY A 79 -0.27 11.29 -3.06
N ASP A 80 -1.21 11.14 -2.12
CA ASP A 80 -0.94 11.31 -0.69
C ASP A 80 -0.04 10.20 -0.15
N TYR A 81 -0.22 8.96 -0.63
CA TYR A 81 0.66 7.85 -0.28
C TYR A 81 2.05 8.00 -0.88
N VAL A 82 2.13 8.54 -2.11
CA VAL A 82 3.40 8.87 -2.76
C VAL A 82 4.12 9.98 -1.99
N ALA A 83 3.41 11.05 -1.59
CA ALA A 83 3.98 12.15 -0.82
C ALA A 83 4.55 11.67 0.53
N GLN A 84 3.84 10.77 1.22
CA GLN A 84 4.35 10.15 2.45
C GLN A 84 5.65 9.36 2.20
N GLY A 85 5.67 8.50 1.17
CA GLY A 85 6.87 7.72 0.85
C GLY A 85 8.05 8.57 0.42
N LEU A 86 7.80 9.61 -0.38
CA LEU A 86 8.82 10.58 -0.80
C LEU A 86 9.39 11.34 0.39
N GLY A 87 8.52 11.87 1.25
CA GLY A 87 8.93 12.59 2.46
C GLY A 87 9.71 11.68 3.44
N LEU A 88 9.42 10.38 3.48
CA LEU A 88 10.20 9.44 4.28
C LEU A 88 11.59 9.20 3.68
N LEU A 89 11.74 9.10 2.35
CA LEU A 89 13.05 9.04 1.70
C LEU A 89 13.87 10.32 1.96
N ASP A 90 13.21 11.49 1.91
CA ASP A 90 13.87 12.78 2.18
C ASP A 90 14.30 12.87 3.65
N HIS A 91 13.46 12.45 4.60
CA HIS A 91 13.79 12.38 6.02
C HIS A 91 15.02 11.49 6.29
N LEU A 92 15.16 10.40 5.55
CA LEU A 92 16.28 9.46 5.65
C LEU A 92 17.51 9.87 4.81
N ASN A 93 17.45 11.01 4.10
CA ASN A 93 18.48 11.48 3.17
C ASN A 93 18.80 10.46 2.06
N ILE A 94 17.77 9.77 1.55
CA ILE A 94 17.90 8.78 0.48
C ILE A 94 17.49 9.43 -0.84
N GLU A 95 18.45 9.61 -1.73
CA GLU A 95 18.21 10.25 -3.03
C GLU A 95 17.42 9.35 -3.97
N ARG A 96 17.76 8.06 -4.04
CA ARG A 96 17.11 7.06 -4.91
C ARG A 96 16.90 5.75 -4.19
N ALA A 97 15.77 5.09 -4.47
CA ALA A 97 15.43 3.79 -3.91
C ALA A 97 14.75 2.91 -4.95
N PHE A 98 14.80 1.60 -4.75
CA PHE A 98 13.78 0.70 -5.31
C PHE A 98 12.46 0.94 -4.59
N ILE A 99 11.35 0.86 -5.33
CA ILE A 99 10.02 0.96 -4.72
C ILE A 99 9.35 -0.40 -4.84
N MET A 100 9.04 -0.99 -3.70
CA MET A 100 8.37 -2.28 -3.63
C MET A 100 6.97 -2.12 -3.06
N GLY A 101 5.99 -2.74 -3.70
CA GLY A 101 4.63 -2.82 -3.19
C GLY A 101 4.17 -4.25 -3.01
N GLY A 102 3.42 -4.51 -1.94
CA GLY A 102 2.70 -5.77 -1.74
C GLY A 102 1.18 -5.53 -1.77
N CYS A 103 0.42 -6.37 -2.47
CA CYS A 103 -1.03 -6.26 -2.56
C CYS A 103 -1.46 -4.84 -3.03
N MET A 104 -2.31 -4.15 -2.28
CA MET A 104 -2.68 -2.76 -2.57
C MET A 104 -1.46 -1.81 -2.54
N GLY A 105 -0.38 -2.15 -1.85
CA GLY A 105 0.87 -1.37 -1.88
C GLY A 105 1.52 -1.26 -3.26
N CYS A 106 1.18 -2.14 -4.21
CA CYS A 106 1.62 -2.03 -5.61
C CYS A 106 1.06 -0.75 -6.27
N SER A 107 -0.14 -0.32 -5.88
CA SER A 107 -0.78 0.86 -6.46
C SER A 107 -0.02 2.16 -6.18
N PRO A 108 0.30 2.53 -4.91
CA PRO A 108 1.16 3.67 -4.64
C PRO A 108 2.60 3.48 -5.15
N ALA A 109 3.12 2.24 -5.23
CA ALA A 109 4.43 2.00 -5.82
C ALA A 109 4.47 2.36 -7.32
N MET A 110 3.45 1.99 -8.10
CA MET A 110 3.30 2.40 -9.50
C MET A 110 3.12 3.91 -9.63
N ALA A 111 2.24 4.52 -8.81
CA ALA A 111 2.04 5.96 -8.80
C ALA A 111 3.34 6.72 -8.48
N PHE A 112 4.14 6.22 -7.54
CA PHE A 112 5.46 6.79 -7.22
C PHE A 112 6.40 6.69 -8.42
N GLY A 113 6.45 5.53 -9.08
CA GLY A 113 7.28 5.29 -10.25
C GLY A 113 7.01 6.29 -11.37
N VAL A 114 5.75 6.52 -11.73
CA VAL A 114 5.39 7.42 -12.84
C VAL A 114 5.54 8.90 -12.49
N THR A 115 5.39 9.28 -11.21
CA THR A 115 5.45 10.69 -10.79
C THR A 115 6.86 11.16 -10.39
N HIS A 116 7.71 10.23 -9.92
CA HIS A 116 9.05 10.56 -9.38
C HIS A 116 10.17 9.70 -10.00
N LEU A 117 10.19 9.57 -11.33
CA LEU A 117 11.13 8.73 -12.10
C LEU A 117 12.59 8.86 -11.64
N LYS A 118 13.04 10.09 -11.33
CA LYS A 118 14.42 10.36 -10.90
C LYS A 118 14.77 9.83 -9.51
N ARG A 119 13.76 9.55 -8.69
CA ARG A 119 13.91 9.04 -7.32
C ARG A 119 13.87 7.51 -7.26
N VAL A 120 13.54 6.84 -8.40
CA VAL A 120 13.30 5.40 -8.46
C VAL A 120 14.40 4.71 -9.25
N LEU A 121 14.91 3.60 -8.72
CA LEU A 121 15.84 2.69 -9.41
C LEU A 121 15.08 1.64 -10.23
N GLY A 122 13.99 1.11 -9.69
CA GLY A 122 13.13 0.11 -10.31
C GLY A 122 11.95 -0.23 -9.40
N LEU A 123 10.97 -0.95 -9.93
CA LEU A 123 9.73 -1.32 -9.24
C LEU A 123 9.69 -2.82 -8.96
N VAL A 124 9.24 -3.22 -7.76
CA VAL A 124 8.88 -4.60 -7.45
C VAL A 124 7.40 -4.65 -7.05
N LEU A 125 6.57 -5.25 -7.89
CA LEU A 125 5.13 -5.29 -7.74
C LEU A 125 4.69 -6.71 -7.40
N PHE A 126 4.59 -6.98 -6.08
CA PHE A 126 4.32 -8.31 -5.55
C PHE A 126 2.82 -8.47 -5.26
N TRP A 127 2.12 -9.23 -6.11
CA TRP A 127 0.68 -9.45 -6.07
C TRP A 127 -0.12 -8.16 -6.28
N PRO A 128 -0.03 -7.49 -7.44
CA PRO A 128 -0.85 -6.33 -7.70
C PRO A 128 -2.34 -6.65 -7.53
N VAL A 129 -3.05 -5.76 -6.83
CA VAL A 129 -4.51 -5.86 -6.70
C VAL A 129 -5.20 -5.45 -7.99
N GLY A 130 -6.43 -5.94 -8.19
CA GLY A 130 -7.30 -5.55 -9.30
C GLY A 130 -8.23 -6.66 -9.73
N GLY A 131 -9.03 -6.36 -10.72
CA GLY A 131 -10.09 -7.22 -11.22
C GLY A 131 -11.46 -6.86 -10.65
N ALA A 132 -12.53 -7.28 -11.34
CA ALA A 132 -13.91 -6.93 -11.01
C ALA A 132 -14.30 -7.32 -9.56
N LYS A 133 -13.86 -8.51 -9.10
CA LYS A 133 -14.14 -8.95 -7.73
C LYS A 133 -13.49 -8.05 -6.68
N TYR A 134 -12.26 -7.62 -6.90
CA TYR A 134 -11.57 -6.68 -6.02
C TYR A 134 -12.34 -5.37 -5.92
N ARG A 135 -12.70 -4.77 -7.05
CA ARG A 135 -13.46 -3.52 -7.12
C ARG A 135 -14.80 -3.66 -6.40
N ILE A 136 -15.60 -4.67 -6.75
CA ILE A 136 -16.93 -4.90 -6.15
C ILE A 136 -16.83 -5.09 -4.64
N ASN A 137 -15.93 -5.95 -4.17
CA ASN A 137 -15.76 -6.21 -2.74
C ASN A 137 -15.32 -4.98 -1.96
N THR A 138 -14.46 -4.16 -2.56
CA THR A 138 -13.99 -2.92 -1.92
C THR A 138 -15.12 -1.90 -1.83
N HIS A 139 -15.86 -1.65 -2.91
CA HIS A 139 -17.01 -0.76 -2.88
C HIS A 139 -18.11 -1.25 -1.91
N ALA A 140 -18.35 -2.55 -1.81
CA ALA A 140 -19.29 -3.11 -0.85
C ALA A 140 -18.90 -2.80 0.62
N ARG A 141 -17.60 -2.84 0.95
CA ARG A 141 -17.10 -2.44 2.28
C ARG A 141 -17.35 -0.97 2.58
N PHE A 142 -17.06 -0.09 1.61
CA PHE A 142 -17.34 1.34 1.76
C PHE A 142 -18.83 1.63 1.88
N ALA A 143 -19.68 0.96 1.11
CA ALA A 143 -21.13 1.09 1.19
C ALA A 143 -21.65 0.66 2.58
N GLN A 144 -21.14 -0.45 3.12
CA GLN A 144 -21.49 -0.92 4.46
C GLN A 144 -21.08 0.10 5.55
N HIS A 145 -19.88 0.70 5.42
CA HIS A 145 -19.45 1.76 6.32
C HIS A 145 -20.35 2.99 6.25
N LEU A 146 -20.60 3.49 5.05
CA LEU A 146 -21.43 4.67 4.86
C LEU A 146 -22.89 4.45 5.31
N GLY A 147 -23.43 3.25 5.12
CA GLY A 147 -24.74 2.86 5.66
C GLY A 147 -24.75 2.93 7.20
N TYR A 148 -23.73 2.40 7.86
CA TYR A 148 -23.60 2.46 9.31
C TYR A 148 -23.46 3.92 9.83
N VAL A 149 -22.64 4.74 9.15
CA VAL A 149 -22.52 6.17 9.47
C VAL A 149 -23.85 6.92 9.32
N GLN A 150 -24.58 6.65 8.23
CA GLN A 150 -25.88 7.28 7.98
C GLN A 150 -26.93 6.93 9.05
N GLU A 151 -26.92 5.70 9.52
CA GLU A 151 -27.92 5.20 10.50
C GLU A 151 -27.58 5.60 11.93
N HIS A 152 -26.27 5.57 12.29
CA HIS A 152 -25.86 5.67 13.69
C HIS A 152 -25.00 6.91 14.01
N GLY A 153 -24.46 7.59 13.00
CA GLY A 153 -23.60 8.76 13.16
C GLY A 153 -22.14 8.43 13.52
N MET A 154 -21.30 9.47 13.48
CA MET A 154 -19.85 9.35 13.64
C MET A 154 -19.41 8.87 15.03
N ALA A 155 -20.11 9.30 16.10
CA ALA A 155 -19.79 8.88 17.47
C ALA A 155 -19.94 7.36 17.66
N LYS A 156 -20.92 6.75 17.02
CA LYS A 156 -21.13 5.29 17.10
C LYS A 156 -20.06 4.51 16.33
N VAL A 157 -19.47 5.07 15.31
CA VAL A 157 -18.28 4.48 14.66
C VAL A 157 -17.12 4.41 15.63
N VAL A 158 -16.86 5.50 16.38
CA VAL A 158 -15.79 5.52 17.40
C VAL A 158 -16.06 4.48 18.50
N GLU A 159 -17.30 4.40 19.03
CA GLU A 159 -17.66 3.38 20.02
C GLU A 159 -17.44 1.96 19.49
N LEU A 160 -17.87 1.69 18.25
CA LEU A 160 -17.69 0.39 17.58
C LEU A 160 -16.22 0.01 17.47
N VAL A 161 -15.39 0.94 16.97
CA VAL A 161 -13.95 0.70 16.73
C VAL A 161 -13.20 0.48 18.04
N THR A 162 -13.44 1.32 19.05
CA THR A 162 -12.77 1.23 20.35
C THR A 162 -13.22 -0.01 21.13
N GLY A 163 -14.49 -0.38 21.04
CA GLY A 163 -15.04 -1.55 21.73
C GLY A 163 -14.66 -2.89 21.07
N SER A 164 -14.60 -2.95 19.74
CA SER A 164 -14.30 -4.20 19.02
C SER A 164 -12.81 -4.43 18.78
N GLY A 165 -12.01 -3.38 18.70
CA GLY A 165 -10.60 -3.45 18.29
C GLY A 165 -10.35 -3.87 16.85
N LYS A 166 -11.40 -4.11 16.05
CA LYS A 166 -11.32 -4.63 14.69
C LYS A 166 -10.78 -3.58 13.71
N SER A 167 -10.14 -4.05 12.66
CA SER A 167 -9.74 -3.24 11.51
C SER A 167 -10.89 -3.06 10.52
N PHE A 168 -10.74 -2.13 9.58
CA PHE A 168 -11.70 -1.94 8.47
C PHE A 168 -11.87 -3.20 7.60
N SER A 169 -10.85 -4.03 7.50
CA SER A 169 -10.91 -5.30 6.76
C SER A 169 -11.73 -6.36 7.48
N GLU A 170 -11.75 -6.35 8.82
CA GLU A 170 -12.46 -7.32 9.67
C GLU A 170 -13.90 -6.89 9.94
N ASP A 171 -14.13 -5.59 10.13
CA ASP A 171 -15.44 -4.99 10.30
C ASP A 171 -15.52 -3.66 9.52
N PRO A 172 -16.06 -3.70 8.30
CA PRO A 172 -16.14 -2.49 7.46
C PRO A 172 -16.90 -1.33 8.08
N ARG A 173 -17.77 -1.56 9.05
CA ARG A 173 -18.52 -0.49 9.74
C ARG A 173 -17.60 0.50 10.44
N GLY A 174 -16.40 0.06 10.86
CA GLY A 174 -15.39 0.90 11.51
C GLY A 174 -14.73 1.94 10.60
N GLY A 175 -14.78 1.74 9.29
CA GLY A 175 -14.27 2.69 8.29
C GLY A 175 -12.74 2.76 8.15
N PRO A 176 -12.28 3.55 7.17
CA PRO A 176 -10.86 3.56 6.79
C PRO A 176 -9.91 4.16 7.85
N TRP A 177 -10.41 4.93 8.81
CA TRP A 177 -9.61 5.49 9.92
C TRP A 177 -9.65 4.67 11.21
N ALA A 178 -10.16 3.43 11.18
CA ALA A 178 -10.27 2.58 12.35
C ALA A 178 -8.94 2.41 13.12
N ALA A 179 -7.80 2.36 12.41
CA ALA A 179 -6.50 2.29 13.06
C ALA A 179 -6.19 3.55 13.88
N VAL A 180 -6.37 4.74 13.30
CA VAL A 180 -6.08 6.02 13.96
C VAL A 180 -7.01 6.25 15.16
N ILE A 181 -8.31 5.95 15.00
CA ILE A 181 -9.30 6.04 16.09
C ILE A 181 -8.86 5.22 17.33
N LYS A 182 -8.22 4.06 17.12
CA LYS A 182 -7.77 3.18 18.22
C LYS A 182 -6.62 3.74 19.04
N HIS A 183 -5.70 4.47 18.43
CA HIS A 183 -4.48 4.88 19.14
C HIS A 183 -4.34 6.41 19.35
N ASP A 184 -5.16 7.22 18.64
CA ASP A 184 -5.16 8.67 18.80
C ASP A 184 -6.50 9.17 19.34
N ARG A 185 -6.52 9.49 20.62
CA ARG A 185 -7.73 9.97 21.32
C ARG A 185 -8.20 11.32 20.79
N ALA A 186 -7.29 12.23 20.49
CA ALA A 186 -7.66 13.54 19.96
C ALA A 186 -8.30 13.44 18.59
N PHE A 187 -7.74 12.56 17.73
CA PHE A 187 -8.34 12.23 16.44
C PHE A 187 -9.73 11.61 16.60
N ALA A 188 -9.88 10.63 17.50
CA ALA A 188 -11.15 9.97 17.75
C ALA A 188 -12.24 10.96 18.22
N ASP A 189 -11.91 11.88 19.14
CA ASP A 189 -12.80 12.92 19.63
C ASP A 189 -13.22 13.93 18.52
N ALA A 190 -12.29 14.26 17.62
CA ALA A 190 -12.60 15.09 16.44
C ALA A 190 -13.45 14.33 15.42
N TYR A 191 -13.13 13.06 15.16
CA TYR A 191 -13.87 12.17 14.25
C TYR A 191 -15.33 11.99 14.71
N ALA A 192 -15.56 11.79 16.01
CA ALA A 192 -16.90 11.62 16.57
C ALA A 192 -17.82 12.83 16.34
N LYS A 193 -17.24 14.04 16.20
CA LYS A 193 -17.95 15.31 15.98
C LYS A 193 -18.01 15.73 14.52
N PHE A 194 -17.41 14.97 13.62
CA PHE A 194 -17.31 15.35 12.22
C PHE A 194 -18.69 15.36 11.56
N ASN A 195 -18.90 16.28 10.62
CA ASN A 195 -20.18 16.39 9.91
C ASN A 195 -20.40 15.16 9.00
N VAL A 196 -21.53 14.47 9.17
CA VAL A 196 -21.85 13.24 8.46
C VAL A 196 -21.90 13.45 6.93
N GLU A 197 -22.51 14.53 6.46
CA GLU A 197 -22.65 14.76 5.02
C GLU A 197 -21.31 15.09 4.35
N GLN A 198 -20.48 15.89 5.00
CA GLN A 198 -19.09 16.12 4.54
C GLN A 198 -18.27 14.82 4.54
N TYR A 199 -18.41 14.02 5.60
CA TYR A 199 -17.73 12.73 5.70
C TYR A 199 -18.11 11.78 4.56
N LYS A 200 -19.39 11.69 4.25
CA LYS A 200 -19.88 10.85 3.14
C LYS A 200 -19.29 11.27 1.78
N LEU A 201 -19.16 12.58 1.54
CA LEU A 201 -18.51 13.09 0.33
C LEU A 201 -17.03 12.71 0.27
N ILE A 202 -16.31 12.84 1.39
CA ILE A 202 -14.89 12.45 1.49
C ILE A 202 -14.71 10.97 1.19
N VAL A 203 -15.44 10.09 1.89
CA VAL A 203 -15.32 8.64 1.76
C VAL A 203 -15.76 8.14 0.39
N THR A 204 -16.85 8.68 -0.17
CA THR A 204 -17.29 8.34 -1.53
C THR A 204 -16.26 8.77 -2.56
N GLY A 205 -15.70 9.97 -2.43
CA GLY A 205 -14.64 10.47 -3.32
C GLY A 205 -13.36 9.63 -3.23
N MET A 206 -12.99 9.21 -2.01
CA MET A 206 -11.85 8.34 -1.77
C MET A 206 -12.06 6.94 -2.40
N ALA A 207 -13.22 6.31 -2.18
CA ALA A 207 -13.53 5.01 -2.76
C ALA A 207 -13.46 5.03 -4.30
N ARG A 208 -14.02 6.06 -4.92
CA ARG A 208 -13.96 6.24 -6.38
C ARG A 208 -12.53 6.48 -6.86
N GLY A 209 -11.78 7.35 -6.21
CA GLY A 209 -10.41 7.67 -6.63
C GLY A 209 -9.43 6.50 -6.51
N LEU A 210 -9.64 5.61 -5.53
CA LEU A 210 -8.73 4.50 -5.26
C LEU A 210 -9.13 3.18 -5.94
N PHE A 211 -10.44 2.96 -6.23
CA PHE A 211 -10.92 1.60 -6.55
C PHE A 211 -11.86 1.51 -7.77
N ASP A 212 -12.04 2.56 -8.54
CA ASP A 212 -13.04 2.59 -9.61
C ASP A 212 -12.53 2.01 -10.95
N ARG A 213 -11.72 0.95 -10.90
CA ARG A 213 -11.16 0.25 -12.07
C ARG A 213 -11.21 -1.25 -11.91
N ASP A 214 -11.44 -1.97 -13.01
CA ASP A 214 -11.31 -3.42 -13.10
C ASP A 214 -9.85 -3.86 -13.37
N THR A 215 -8.99 -2.95 -13.79
CA THR A 215 -7.54 -3.14 -13.92
C THR A 215 -6.83 -2.90 -12.58
N SER A 216 -5.50 -3.01 -12.54
CA SER A 216 -4.74 -2.64 -11.35
C SER A 216 -4.79 -1.11 -11.15
N PRO A 217 -5.27 -0.62 -9.98
CA PRO A 217 -5.30 0.82 -9.72
C PRO A 217 -3.91 1.35 -9.35
N GLY A 218 -3.73 2.68 -9.40
CA GLY A 218 -2.50 3.34 -8.94
C GLY A 218 -2.01 4.43 -9.88
N ALA A 219 -1.70 4.09 -11.12
CA ALA A 219 -1.28 5.01 -12.15
C ALA A 219 -2.21 4.90 -13.39
N GLU A 220 -2.22 5.94 -14.21
CA GLU A 220 -2.93 5.91 -15.48
C GLU A 220 -2.18 5.03 -16.49
N PRO A 221 -2.88 4.31 -17.39
CA PRO A 221 -2.23 3.45 -18.38
C PRO A 221 -1.25 4.22 -19.28
N GLU A 222 -1.59 5.46 -19.64
CA GLU A 222 -0.74 6.32 -20.46
C GLU A 222 0.58 6.68 -19.75
N ASP A 223 0.57 6.84 -18.45
CA ASP A 223 1.75 7.12 -17.64
C ASP A 223 2.61 5.87 -17.46
N LEU A 224 1.97 4.70 -17.27
CA LEU A 224 2.66 3.41 -17.22
C LEU A 224 3.37 3.09 -18.55
N LEU A 225 2.70 3.31 -19.69
CA LEU A 225 3.26 3.09 -21.03
C LEU A 225 4.48 3.98 -21.33
N ARG A 226 4.61 5.13 -20.66
CA ARG A 226 5.76 6.03 -20.77
C ARG A 226 6.83 5.78 -19.70
N CYS A 227 6.54 4.89 -18.75
CA CYS A 227 7.44 4.62 -17.63
C CYS A 227 8.54 3.63 -18.03
N GLU A 228 9.74 4.16 -18.31
CA GLU A 228 10.92 3.37 -18.71
C GLU A 228 11.68 2.74 -17.51
N LEU A 229 11.09 2.73 -16.32
CA LEU A 229 11.71 2.08 -15.17
C LEU A 229 11.67 0.55 -15.32
N PRO A 230 12.77 -0.15 -14.98
CA PRO A 230 12.72 -1.59 -14.82
C PRO A 230 11.68 -2.00 -13.77
N ALA A 231 10.90 -3.01 -14.05
CA ALA A 231 9.88 -3.49 -13.13
C ALA A 231 9.86 -5.02 -13.06
N LEU A 232 9.66 -5.57 -11.87
CA LEU A 232 9.37 -6.98 -11.67
C LEU A 232 7.93 -7.13 -11.19
N VAL A 233 7.12 -7.87 -11.95
CA VAL A 233 5.72 -8.18 -11.62
C VAL A 233 5.62 -9.63 -11.16
N VAL A 234 5.12 -9.83 -9.95
CA VAL A 234 4.88 -11.16 -9.36
C VAL A 234 3.38 -11.35 -9.15
N PRO A 235 2.71 -12.29 -9.84
CA PRO A 235 1.26 -12.42 -9.78
C PRO A 235 0.74 -13.05 -8.50
N GLY A 236 -0.43 -12.58 -8.04
CA GLY A 236 -1.35 -13.33 -7.19
C GLY A 236 -2.41 -14.06 -8.03
N ARG A 237 -3.24 -14.91 -7.40
CA ARG A 237 -4.33 -15.63 -8.07
C ARG A 237 -5.50 -15.85 -7.10
N ASP A 238 -6.10 -14.77 -6.64
CA ASP A 238 -7.29 -14.82 -5.78
C ASP A 238 -8.29 -13.71 -6.13
N ALA A 239 -9.32 -13.53 -5.31
CA ALA A 239 -10.38 -12.56 -5.57
C ALA A 239 -9.91 -11.09 -5.55
N ALA A 240 -8.81 -10.78 -4.86
CA ALA A 240 -8.24 -9.44 -4.78
C ALA A 240 -7.07 -9.23 -5.76
N HIS A 241 -6.44 -10.32 -6.19
CA HIS A 241 -5.24 -10.33 -7.02
C HIS A 241 -5.48 -11.14 -8.30
N ALA A 242 -6.38 -10.63 -9.15
CA ALA A 242 -6.68 -11.28 -10.43
C ALA A 242 -5.42 -11.36 -11.30
N THR A 243 -5.19 -12.50 -11.96
CA THR A 243 -4.07 -12.66 -12.91
C THR A 243 -4.11 -11.59 -14.00
N SER A 244 -5.31 -11.19 -14.45
CA SER A 244 -5.50 -10.10 -15.42
C SER A 244 -4.97 -8.76 -14.92
N ALA A 245 -5.01 -8.47 -13.62
CA ALA A 245 -4.46 -7.24 -13.07
C ALA A 245 -2.92 -7.23 -13.15
N ALA A 246 -2.27 -8.35 -12.84
CA ALA A 246 -0.81 -8.46 -12.95
C ALA A 246 -0.36 -8.43 -14.43
N ARG A 247 -1.10 -9.09 -15.33
CA ARG A 247 -0.82 -9.03 -16.79
C ARG A 247 -1.04 -7.64 -17.38
N TYR A 248 -2.08 -6.92 -16.94
CA TYR A 248 -2.28 -5.53 -17.32
C TYR A 248 -1.06 -4.65 -16.92
N VAL A 249 -0.53 -4.83 -15.73
CA VAL A 249 0.65 -4.07 -15.27
C VAL A 249 1.88 -4.40 -16.11
N GLU A 250 2.11 -5.69 -16.40
CA GLU A 250 3.18 -6.14 -17.29
C GLU A 250 3.05 -5.55 -18.69
N GLU A 251 1.85 -5.58 -19.26
CA GLU A 251 1.54 -5.08 -20.60
C GLU A 251 1.78 -3.57 -20.71
N CYS A 252 1.44 -2.81 -19.66
CA CYS A 252 1.58 -1.36 -19.66
C CYS A 252 3.02 -0.89 -19.40
N LEU A 253 3.85 -1.63 -18.67
CA LEU A 253 5.22 -1.23 -18.33
C LEU A 253 6.22 -1.77 -19.37
N PRO A 254 6.87 -0.90 -20.21
CA PRO A 254 7.70 -1.34 -21.33
C PRO A 254 8.90 -2.21 -20.93
N LYS A 255 9.40 -2.07 -19.70
CA LYS A 255 10.55 -2.83 -19.16
C LYS A 255 10.15 -3.75 -18.01
N ALA A 256 8.94 -4.30 -18.05
CA ALA A 256 8.50 -5.26 -17.05
C ALA A 256 9.04 -6.67 -17.33
N GLU A 257 9.49 -7.32 -16.26
CA GLU A 257 9.71 -8.76 -16.20
C GLU A 257 8.57 -9.40 -15.43
N TYR A 258 7.89 -10.37 -16.01
CA TYR A 258 6.82 -11.11 -15.36
C TYR A 258 7.34 -12.46 -14.84
N TRP A 259 7.23 -12.68 -13.54
CA TRP A 259 7.63 -13.95 -12.95
C TRP A 259 6.41 -14.88 -12.82
N ASP A 260 6.13 -15.67 -13.86
CA ASP A 260 4.95 -16.54 -13.95
C ASP A 260 5.10 -17.81 -13.11
N VAL A 261 5.15 -17.63 -11.78
CA VAL A 261 5.16 -18.72 -10.80
C VAL A 261 3.88 -18.70 -9.99
N PRO A 262 3.14 -19.82 -9.91
CA PRO A 262 1.91 -19.89 -9.14
C PRO A 262 2.12 -19.47 -7.68
N PRO A 263 1.16 -18.78 -7.05
CA PRO A 263 1.29 -18.33 -5.66
C PRO A 263 1.65 -19.44 -4.67
N ALA A 264 1.15 -20.66 -4.88
CA ALA A 264 1.45 -21.82 -4.02
C ALA A 264 2.93 -22.25 -4.08
N GLU A 265 3.60 -21.97 -5.21
CA GLU A 265 5.00 -22.31 -5.46
C GLU A 265 5.98 -21.18 -5.10
N GLN A 266 5.48 -20.00 -4.73
CA GLN A 266 6.29 -18.88 -4.24
C GLN A 266 6.71 -19.16 -2.80
N THR A 267 7.98 -19.44 -2.57
CA THR A 267 8.57 -19.89 -1.28
C THR A 267 9.61 -18.91 -0.75
N ALA A 268 10.13 -19.19 0.45
CA ALA A 268 11.26 -18.44 1.03
C ALA A 268 12.56 -18.59 0.24
N ASP A 269 12.70 -19.63 -0.56
CA ASP A 269 13.92 -19.87 -1.34
C ASP A 269 13.86 -19.14 -2.69
N ASN A 270 12.73 -19.23 -3.41
CA ASN A 270 12.66 -18.74 -4.79
C ASN A 270 12.18 -17.29 -4.92
N ALA A 271 11.24 -16.83 -4.10
CA ALA A 271 10.69 -15.48 -4.24
C ALA A 271 11.72 -14.39 -3.89
N PRO A 272 12.43 -14.44 -2.74
CA PRO A 272 13.49 -13.49 -2.46
C PRO A 272 14.64 -13.59 -3.47
N ALA A 273 15.05 -14.81 -3.86
CA ALA A 273 16.13 -15.01 -4.83
C ALA A 273 15.81 -14.38 -6.19
N ARG A 274 14.54 -14.49 -6.65
CA ARG A 274 14.08 -13.85 -7.89
C ARG A 274 14.11 -12.33 -7.79
N ILE A 275 13.65 -11.78 -6.65
CA ILE A 275 13.67 -10.34 -6.41
C ILE A 275 15.12 -9.84 -6.33
N LEU A 276 16.00 -10.49 -5.57
CA LEU A 276 17.42 -10.11 -5.45
C LEU A 276 18.09 -10.10 -6.83
N LYS A 277 17.88 -11.14 -7.64
CA LYS A 277 18.43 -11.20 -9.01
C LYS A 277 18.00 -9.97 -9.84
N PHE A 278 16.74 -9.54 -9.74
CA PHE A 278 16.26 -8.34 -10.42
C PHE A 278 16.90 -7.06 -9.88
N LEU A 279 16.91 -6.88 -8.56
CA LEU A 279 17.49 -5.70 -7.92
C LEU A 279 18.98 -5.54 -8.25
N ASP A 280 19.72 -6.65 -8.21
CA ASP A 280 21.17 -6.68 -8.51
C ASP A 280 21.43 -6.35 -9.99
N SER A 281 20.62 -6.87 -10.92
CA SER A 281 20.76 -6.56 -12.35
C SER A 281 20.54 -5.09 -12.64
N VAL A 282 19.52 -4.47 -12.01
CA VAL A 282 19.23 -3.03 -12.16
C VAL A 282 20.33 -2.18 -11.52
N SER A 283 20.82 -2.58 -10.34
CA SER A 283 21.91 -1.89 -9.65
C SER A 283 23.22 -1.91 -10.44
N ALA A 284 23.51 -3.00 -11.12
CA ALA A 284 24.69 -3.12 -11.99
C ALA A 284 24.60 -2.24 -13.23
N ALA A 285 23.43 -2.11 -13.83
CA ALA A 285 23.18 -1.26 -15.01
C ALA A 285 23.16 0.25 -14.68
N ALA A 286 22.99 0.63 -13.41
CA ALA A 286 22.93 2.02 -12.95
C ALA A 286 24.31 2.59 -12.53
N ARG A 287 25.35 1.74 -12.49
CA ARG A 287 26.75 2.13 -12.22
C ARG A 287 27.46 2.47 -13.52
#